data_54af490d3d2f41952894d0c110777285
#
_entry.id   54af490d3d2f41952894d0c110777285
#
_cell.length_a   1.000
_cell.length_b   1.000
_cell.length_c   1.000
_cell.angle_alpha   90.00
_cell.angle_beta   90.00
_cell.angle_gamma   90.00
#
_symmetry.space_group_name_H-M   'P 1'
#
loop_
_entity.id
_entity.type
_entity.pdbx_description
1 polymer ?
#
loop_
_entity_poly.entity_id
_entity_poly.type
_entity_poly.pdbx_seq_one_letter_code
_entity_poly.pdbx_strand_id
1 'polypeptide(L)'
;MRLRLAKYLKESDYLLHADMFNTNRFPTLAKTINIGLGESNLLNIAGGLASQHNIVYIYGVAGFIIHRLEQLKFSCRDFGSLSGKIIIVNAGAVGYAKLGAGHSIVDDEPIMKMLNIEFYAPYTLQEFEELLKELEQKDSGIYYIQLGKDYD
;
A
#
# COMPACT_ATOMS: atom_id res chain seq x y z
N MET A 1 12.96 -0.79 4.50
CA MET A 1 11.54 -0.81 4.86
C MET A 1 10.80 -2.06 4.42
N ARG A 2 10.99 -2.58 3.21
CA ARG A 2 10.32 -3.81 2.72
C ARG A 2 10.50 -5.00 3.67
N LEU A 3 11.73 -5.25 4.16
CA LEU A 3 12.00 -6.30 5.14
C LEU A 3 11.30 -6.06 6.49
N ARG A 4 11.18 -4.80 6.90
CA ARG A 4 10.47 -4.44 8.14
C ARG A 4 8.97 -4.63 7.98
N LEU A 5 8.39 -4.20 6.87
CA LEU A 5 7.00 -4.49 6.55
C LEU A 5 6.74 -6.01 6.61
N ALA A 6 7.54 -6.81 5.91
CA ALA A 6 7.38 -8.27 5.88
C ALA A 6 7.38 -8.91 7.27
N LYS A 7 8.24 -8.43 8.17
CA LYS A 7 8.32 -8.92 9.57
C LYS A 7 7.20 -8.40 10.47
N TYR A 8 6.62 -7.26 10.13
CA TYR A 8 5.56 -6.63 10.91
C TYR A 8 4.20 -7.30 10.68
N LEU A 9 3.94 -7.78 9.47
CA LEU A 9 2.67 -8.36 9.07
C LEU A 9 2.36 -9.64 9.84
N LYS A 10 1.09 -9.81 10.22
CA LYS A 10 0.57 -10.93 11.01
C LYS A 10 -0.07 -11.99 10.11
N GLU A 11 -0.29 -13.18 10.63
CA GLU A 11 -0.97 -14.28 9.93
C GLU A 11 -2.41 -13.95 9.53
N SER A 12 -3.06 -13.07 10.31
CA SER A 12 -4.41 -12.56 10.01
C SER A 12 -4.46 -11.60 8.85
N ASP A 13 -3.35 -10.93 8.52
CA ASP A 13 -3.30 -9.86 7.53
C ASP A 13 -3.25 -10.42 6.11
N TYR A 14 -3.67 -9.60 5.14
CA TYR A 14 -3.48 -9.85 3.72
C TYR A 14 -2.40 -8.92 3.16
N LEU A 15 -1.52 -9.47 2.32
CA LEU A 15 -0.55 -8.70 1.55
C LEU A 15 -0.81 -8.90 0.05
N LEU A 16 -1.26 -7.87 -0.64
CA LEU A 16 -1.53 -7.89 -2.07
C LEU A 16 -0.43 -7.15 -2.83
N HIS A 17 -0.01 -7.69 -3.97
CA HIS A 17 0.93 -7.02 -4.86
C HIS A 17 0.75 -7.44 -6.31
N ALA A 18 1.24 -6.61 -7.24
CA ALA A 18 1.28 -6.85 -8.68
C ALA A 18 2.74 -7.13 -9.10
N ASP A 19 3.20 -8.36 -8.96
CA ASP A 19 4.58 -8.83 -9.21
C ASP A 19 5.70 -8.03 -8.51
N MET A 20 5.37 -7.35 -7.39
CA MET A 20 6.29 -6.42 -6.73
C MET A 20 6.94 -6.95 -5.46
N PHE A 21 6.37 -7.98 -4.83
CA PHE A 21 6.84 -8.50 -3.55
C PHE A 21 7.33 -9.94 -3.68
N ASN A 22 8.62 -10.14 -3.45
CA ASN A 22 9.22 -11.48 -3.48
C ASN A 22 9.24 -12.10 -2.09
N THR A 23 8.31 -13.01 -1.82
CA THR A 23 8.18 -13.69 -0.52
C THR A 23 9.37 -14.60 -0.18
N ASN A 24 10.12 -15.09 -1.17
CA ASN A 24 11.34 -15.86 -0.92
C ASN A 24 12.45 -14.98 -0.34
N ARG A 25 12.52 -13.71 -0.76
CA ARG A 25 13.49 -12.73 -0.26
C ARG A 25 13.00 -12.01 1.00
N PHE A 26 11.70 -11.80 1.10
CA PHE A 26 11.04 -11.08 2.20
C PHE A 26 9.95 -11.97 2.80
N PRO A 27 10.31 -13.00 3.58
CA PRO A 27 9.33 -13.91 4.17
C PRO A 27 8.42 -13.17 5.15
N THR A 28 7.13 -13.42 5.03
CA THR A 28 6.08 -12.83 5.89
C THR A 28 5.09 -13.89 6.34
N LEU A 29 4.42 -13.65 7.47
CA LEU A 29 3.33 -14.48 7.96
C LEU A 29 2.00 -14.17 7.26
N ALA A 30 1.86 -12.98 6.65
CA ALA A 30 0.62 -12.56 6.01
C ALA A 30 0.21 -13.46 4.85
N LYS A 31 -1.09 -13.56 4.63
CA LYS A 31 -1.69 -14.21 3.46
C LYS A 31 -1.34 -13.40 2.21
N THR A 32 -0.32 -13.82 1.49
CA THR A 32 0.18 -13.08 0.32
C THR A 32 -0.52 -13.50 -0.96
N ILE A 33 -1.04 -12.51 -1.71
CA ILE A 33 -1.72 -12.71 -2.98
C ILE A 33 -1.02 -11.88 -4.05
N ASN A 34 -0.41 -12.57 -5.02
CA ASN A 34 0.12 -11.93 -6.22
C ASN A 34 -0.96 -11.90 -7.31
N ILE A 35 -1.31 -10.71 -7.77
CA ILE A 35 -2.36 -10.49 -8.78
C ILE A 35 -1.78 -10.51 -10.21
N GLY A 36 -0.45 -10.58 -10.37
CA GLY A 36 0.20 -10.28 -11.63
C GLY A 36 0.13 -8.78 -11.95
N LEU A 37 0.33 -8.40 -13.20
CA LEU A 37 0.31 -6.99 -13.63
C LEU A 37 -1.12 -6.45 -13.76
N GLY A 38 -1.82 -6.31 -12.64
CA GLY A 38 -3.24 -5.96 -12.62
C GLY A 38 -3.64 -5.04 -11.47
N GLU A 39 -3.10 -3.81 -11.39
CA GLU A 39 -3.31 -2.88 -10.27
C GLU A 39 -4.78 -2.50 -10.06
N SER A 40 -5.59 -2.38 -11.11
CA SER A 40 -7.02 -2.14 -10.97
C SER A 40 -7.71 -3.29 -10.24
N ASN A 41 -7.39 -4.53 -10.62
CA ASN A 41 -7.93 -5.72 -9.97
C ASN A 41 -7.40 -5.88 -8.54
N LEU A 42 -6.13 -5.55 -8.30
CA LEU A 42 -5.51 -5.52 -6.98
C LEU A 42 -6.28 -4.62 -6.02
N LEU A 43 -6.61 -3.39 -6.43
CA LEU A 43 -7.38 -2.44 -5.62
C LEU A 43 -8.82 -2.90 -5.39
N ASN A 44 -9.47 -3.51 -6.39
CA ASN A 44 -10.81 -4.06 -6.23
C ASN A 44 -10.84 -5.23 -5.23
N ILE A 45 -9.87 -6.13 -5.32
CA ILE A 45 -9.73 -7.26 -4.37
C ILE A 45 -9.44 -6.73 -2.96
N ALA A 46 -8.56 -5.73 -2.83
CA ALA A 46 -8.26 -5.10 -1.54
C ALA A 46 -9.52 -4.50 -0.90
N GLY A 47 -10.33 -3.77 -1.67
CA GLY A 47 -11.59 -3.23 -1.21
C GLY A 47 -12.56 -4.33 -0.75
N GLY A 48 -12.70 -5.39 -1.55
CA GLY A 48 -13.55 -6.53 -1.21
C GLY A 48 -13.11 -7.26 0.07
N LEU A 49 -11.80 -7.50 0.25
CA LEU A 49 -11.27 -8.11 1.46
C LEU A 49 -11.46 -7.21 2.69
N ALA A 50 -11.17 -5.93 2.57
CA ALA A 50 -11.31 -4.98 3.67
C ALA A 50 -12.77 -4.82 4.10
N SER A 51 -13.73 -4.88 3.19
CA SER A 51 -15.17 -4.82 3.51
C SER A 51 -15.63 -5.95 4.44
N GLN A 52 -14.84 -7.00 4.59
CA GLN A 52 -15.06 -8.12 5.51
C GLN A 52 -14.25 -7.97 6.81
N HIS A 53 -13.96 -6.74 7.24
CA HIS A 53 -13.20 -6.39 8.44
C HIS A 53 -11.75 -6.89 8.46
N ASN A 54 -11.16 -7.15 7.28
CA ASN A 54 -9.77 -7.56 7.19
C ASN A 54 -8.82 -6.34 7.17
N ILE A 55 -7.57 -6.58 7.58
CA ILE A 55 -6.45 -5.66 7.37
C ILE A 55 -5.73 -6.09 6.09
N VAL A 56 -5.68 -5.19 5.13
CA VAL A 56 -5.14 -5.43 3.80
C VAL A 56 -4.00 -4.47 3.53
N TYR A 57 -2.82 -5.00 3.35
CA TYR A 57 -1.65 -4.27 2.89
C TYR A 57 -1.52 -4.41 1.37
N ILE A 58 -1.27 -3.30 0.71
CA ILE A 58 -0.94 -3.26 -0.72
C ILE A 58 0.50 -2.80 -0.86
N TYR A 59 1.32 -3.59 -1.56
CA TYR A 59 2.68 -3.19 -1.91
C TYR A 59 2.81 -2.97 -3.41
N GLY A 60 3.17 -1.76 -3.83
CA GLY A 60 3.22 -1.40 -5.24
C GLY A 60 4.15 -0.24 -5.56
N VAL A 61 4.15 0.17 -6.82
CA VAL A 61 4.81 1.40 -7.30
C VAL A 61 3.77 2.51 -7.37
N ALA A 62 4.12 3.67 -6.84
CA ALA A 62 3.23 4.83 -6.76
C ALA A 62 2.55 5.14 -8.10
N GLY A 63 3.31 5.29 -9.18
CA GLY A 63 2.76 5.63 -10.50
C GLY A 63 1.68 4.67 -10.98
N PHE A 64 1.79 3.38 -10.70
CA PHE A 64 0.78 2.40 -11.13
C PHE A 64 -0.48 2.45 -10.28
N ILE A 65 -0.33 2.68 -8.98
CA ILE A 65 -1.46 2.76 -8.05
C ILE A 65 -2.26 4.04 -8.26
N ILE A 66 -1.60 5.20 -8.35
CA ILE A 66 -2.29 6.49 -8.47
C ILE A 66 -3.03 6.67 -9.80
N HIS A 67 -2.60 6.00 -10.86
CA HIS A 67 -3.33 6.01 -12.14
C HIS A 67 -4.65 5.23 -12.08
N ARG A 68 -4.99 4.63 -10.94
CA ARG A 68 -6.23 3.87 -10.70
C ARG A 68 -7.16 4.61 -9.73
N LEU A 69 -7.36 5.91 -9.97
CA LEU A 69 -8.15 6.80 -9.12
C LEU A 69 -9.57 6.29 -8.88
N GLU A 70 -10.19 5.69 -9.88
CA GLU A 70 -11.54 5.14 -9.76
C GLU A 70 -11.58 4.03 -8.71
N GLN A 71 -10.66 3.06 -8.78
CA GLN A 71 -10.60 1.94 -7.85
C GLN A 71 -10.16 2.40 -6.45
N LEU A 72 -9.22 3.34 -6.35
CA LEU A 72 -8.84 3.97 -5.09
C LEU A 72 -10.04 4.63 -4.42
N LYS A 73 -10.84 5.37 -5.19
CA LYS A 73 -12.03 6.05 -4.68
C LYS A 73 -13.13 5.05 -4.32
N PHE A 74 -13.63 4.30 -5.28
CA PHE A 74 -14.85 3.52 -5.06
C PHE A 74 -14.58 2.21 -4.31
N SER A 75 -13.61 1.41 -4.74
CA SER A 75 -13.38 0.09 -4.14
C SER A 75 -12.69 0.18 -2.79
N CYS A 76 -11.69 1.04 -2.65
CA CYS A 76 -10.90 1.14 -1.42
C CYS A 76 -11.52 2.13 -0.44
N ARG A 77 -11.64 3.43 -0.80
CA ARG A 77 -12.08 4.47 0.13
C ARG A 77 -13.58 4.37 0.45
N ASP A 78 -14.44 4.34 -0.58
CA ASP A 78 -15.89 4.47 -0.37
C ASP A 78 -16.56 3.14 0.00
N PHE A 79 -15.87 2.01 -0.13
CA PHE A 79 -16.38 0.69 0.18
C PHE A 79 -15.52 -0.06 1.22
N GLY A 80 -14.30 -0.47 0.88
CA GLY A 80 -13.47 -1.34 1.70
C GLY A 80 -13.11 -0.71 3.05
N SER A 81 -12.71 0.56 3.05
CA SER A 81 -12.22 1.24 4.25
C SER A 81 -13.30 1.58 5.27
N LEU A 82 -14.57 1.42 4.95
CA LEU A 82 -15.67 1.65 5.89
C LEU A 82 -15.74 0.57 6.99
N SER A 83 -15.31 -0.64 6.68
CA SER A 83 -15.42 -1.79 7.60
C SER A 83 -14.07 -2.36 8.00
N GLY A 84 -13.06 -2.26 7.13
CA GLY A 84 -11.72 -2.77 7.37
C GLY A 84 -10.65 -1.73 7.12
N LYS A 85 -9.41 -2.19 7.09
CA LYS A 85 -8.24 -1.33 6.98
C LYS A 85 -7.46 -1.63 5.70
N ILE A 86 -7.17 -0.60 4.92
CA ILE A 86 -6.34 -0.70 3.72
C ILE A 86 -5.10 0.18 3.92
N ILE A 87 -3.92 -0.43 3.87
CA ILE A 87 -2.65 0.26 4.02
C ILE A 87 -1.86 0.08 2.72
N ILE A 88 -1.76 1.14 1.94
CA ILE A 88 -1.03 1.16 0.66
C ILE A 88 0.40 1.60 0.95
N VAL A 89 1.35 0.71 0.73
CA VAL A 89 2.78 0.99 0.91
C VAL A 89 3.45 1.01 -0.46
N ASN A 90 3.82 2.18 -0.92
CA ASN A 90 4.45 2.33 -2.22
C ASN A 90 5.96 2.36 -2.14
N ALA A 91 6.61 1.51 -2.93
CA ALA A 91 8.04 1.60 -3.17
C ALA A 91 8.35 2.95 -3.85
N GLY A 92 9.31 3.67 -3.28
CA GLY A 92 9.59 5.05 -3.60
C GLY A 92 9.76 5.32 -5.09
N ALA A 93 9.00 6.28 -5.57
CA ALA A 93 8.96 6.69 -6.96
C ALA A 93 10.34 7.14 -7.50
N VAL A 94 11.18 7.76 -6.66
CA VAL A 94 12.50 8.28 -7.07
C VAL A 94 13.44 7.19 -7.58
N GLY A 95 13.41 5.99 -6.99
CA GLY A 95 14.23 4.85 -7.41
C GLY A 95 13.85 4.32 -8.79
N TYR A 96 12.60 4.44 -9.18
CA TYR A 96 12.03 3.89 -10.39
C TYR A 96 11.96 4.87 -11.57
N ALA A 97 12.24 6.16 -11.37
CA ALA A 97 12.19 7.19 -12.42
C ALA A 97 13.02 6.85 -13.67
N LYS A 98 14.10 6.09 -13.50
CA LYS A 98 14.97 5.62 -14.60
C LYS A 98 14.31 4.59 -15.51
N LEU A 99 13.20 3.98 -15.10
CA LEU A 99 12.48 2.96 -15.86
C LEU A 99 11.42 3.55 -16.82
N GLY A 100 11.39 4.88 -16.94
CA GLY A 100 10.53 5.59 -17.89
C GLY A 100 9.32 6.27 -17.28
N ALA A 101 8.51 6.90 -18.12
CA ALA A 101 7.42 7.78 -17.71
C ALA A 101 6.34 7.10 -16.82
N GLY A 102 6.05 5.82 -17.05
CA GLY A 102 5.09 5.07 -16.22
C GLY A 102 5.56 4.80 -14.79
N HIS A 103 6.85 4.99 -14.52
CA HIS A 103 7.47 4.84 -13.21
C HIS A 103 7.87 6.18 -12.60
N SER A 104 7.65 7.29 -13.32
CA SER A 104 8.03 8.61 -12.84
C SER A 104 7.21 9.01 -11.62
N ILE A 105 7.83 9.86 -10.81
CA ILE A 105 7.19 10.40 -9.61
C ILE A 105 6.00 11.25 -10.03
N VAL A 106 4.91 11.04 -9.35
CA VAL A 106 3.76 11.92 -9.36
C VAL A 106 3.65 12.52 -7.97
N ASP A 107 3.10 13.69 -7.86
CA ASP A 107 2.76 14.30 -6.57
C ASP A 107 1.62 13.51 -5.91
N ASP A 108 1.96 12.44 -5.22
CA ASP A 108 1.01 11.50 -4.61
C ASP A 108 0.17 12.22 -3.53
N GLU A 109 0.80 13.07 -2.74
CA GLU A 109 0.15 13.76 -1.62
C GLU A 109 -1.05 14.62 -2.04
N PRO A 110 -0.98 15.50 -3.07
CA PRO A 110 -2.14 16.24 -3.55
C PRO A 110 -3.28 15.34 -4.03
N ILE A 111 -2.95 14.23 -4.67
CA ILE A 111 -3.93 13.25 -5.15
C ILE A 111 -4.63 12.58 -3.97
N MET A 112 -3.86 12.13 -2.97
CA MET A 112 -4.44 11.51 -1.77
C MET A 112 -5.31 12.49 -1.00
N LYS A 113 -4.89 13.75 -0.86
CA LYS A 113 -5.71 14.83 -0.27
C LYS A 113 -7.03 15.04 -1.03
N MET A 114 -6.98 15.10 -2.35
CA MET A 114 -8.18 15.23 -3.19
C MET A 114 -9.15 14.06 -2.98
N LEU A 115 -8.62 12.86 -2.78
CA LEU A 115 -9.41 11.66 -2.49
C LEU A 115 -9.81 11.52 -1.02
N ASN A 116 -9.39 12.43 -0.14
CA ASN A 116 -9.56 12.32 1.32
C ASN A 116 -8.99 11.00 1.88
N ILE A 117 -7.78 10.65 1.42
CA ILE A 117 -6.98 9.51 1.90
C ILE A 117 -5.84 10.05 2.75
N GLU A 118 -5.65 9.50 3.95
CA GLU A 118 -4.55 9.89 4.82
C GLU A 118 -3.20 9.52 4.19
N PHE A 119 -2.30 10.52 4.08
CA PHE A 119 -1.00 10.38 3.43
C PHE A 119 0.14 10.50 4.43
N TYR A 120 1.09 9.60 4.35
CA TYR A 120 2.29 9.55 5.19
C TYR A 120 3.54 9.35 4.33
N ALA A 121 4.62 10.04 4.70
CA ALA A 121 5.93 9.90 4.05
C ALA A 121 7.04 9.78 5.11
N PRO A 122 7.14 8.66 5.82
CA PRO A 122 8.16 8.47 6.84
C PRO A 122 9.56 8.54 6.21
N TYR A 123 10.44 9.32 6.83
CA TYR A 123 11.79 9.54 6.32
C TYR A 123 12.79 8.51 6.84
N THR A 124 12.58 8.01 8.06
CA THR A 124 13.45 7.03 8.71
C THR A 124 12.75 5.69 8.91
N LEU A 125 13.55 4.66 9.16
CA LEU A 125 13.01 3.35 9.51
C LEU A 125 12.23 3.38 10.82
N GLN A 126 12.69 4.16 11.78
CA GLN A 126 12.03 4.33 13.07
C GLN A 126 10.65 4.97 12.89
N GLU A 127 10.54 6.08 12.15
CA GLU A 127 9.27 6.72 11.83
C GLU A 127 8.29 5.76 11.13
N PHE A 128 8.80 4.92 10.23
CA PHE A 128 7.98 3.92 9.55
C PHE A 128 7.45 2.86 10.53
N GLU A 129 8.27 2.37 11.45
CA GLU A 129 7.84 1.39 12.47
C GLU A 129 6.84 2.01 13.47
N GLU A 130 7.05 3.26 13.86
CA GLU A 130 6.13 4.01 14.73
C GLU A 130 4.79 4.24 14.04
N LEU A 131 4.81 4.63 12.76
CA LEU A 131 3.60 4.77 11.94
C LEU A 131 2.82 3.46 11.83
N LEU A 132 3.49 2.33 11.57
CA LEU A 132 2.80 1.04 11.49
C LEU A 132 2.10 0.70 12.82
N LYS A 133 2.72 0.99 13.96
CA LYS A 133 2.12 0.80 15.30
C LYS A 133 0.93 1.73 15.53
N GLU A 134 1.01 2.98 15.07
CA GLU A 134 -0.11 3.91 15.12
C GLU A 134 -1.29 3.40 14.30
N LEU A 135 -1.03 3.00 13.05
CA LEU A 135 -2.07 2.50 12.16
C LEU A 135 -2.69 1.17 12.66
N GLU A 136 -1.95 0.39 13.43
CA GLU A 136 -2.49 -0.82 14.08
C GLU A 136 -3.64 -0.49 15.04
N GLN A 137 -3.58 0.65 15.72
CA GLN A 137 -4.60 1.09 16.69
C GLN A 137 -5.89 1.65 16.04
N LYS A 138 -5.86 1.93 14.74
CA LYS A 138 -7.04 2.38 14.01
C LYS A 138 -7.95 1.17 13.73
N ASP A 139 -9.26 1.34 13.82
CA ASP A 139 -10.22 0.25 13.57
C ASP A 139 -10.43 0.01 12.07
N SER A 140 -10.57 1.07 11.30
CA SER A 140 -10.81 1.03 9.86
C SER A 140 -10.18 2.24 9.17
N GLY A 141 -10.19 2.26 7.85
CA GLY A 141 -9.69 3.40 7.07
C GLY A 141 -8.81 2.99 5.90
N ILE A 142 -8.42 4.01 5.13
CA ILE A 142 -7.45 3.86 4.04
C ILE A 142 -6.27 4.80 4.28
N TYR A 143 -5.08 4.26 4.22
CA TYR A 143 -3.83 4.93 4.55
C TYR A 143 -2.82 4.71 3.42
N TYR A 144 -2.18 5.78 2.99
CA TYR A 144 -1.19 5.75 1.93
C TYR A 144 0.17 6.12 2.49
N ILE A 145 1.15 5.23 2.34
CA ILE A 145 2.51 5.40 2.82
C ILE A 145 3.44 5.47 1.61
N GLN A 146 4.05 6.63 1.40
CA GLN A 146 5.09 6.82 0.41
C GLN A 146 6.45 6.50 1.04
N LEU A 147 7.14 5.48 0.53
CA LEU A 147 8.50 5.18 0.93
C LEU A 147 9.50 5.99 0.10
N GLY A 148 10.46 6.62 0.77
CA GLY A 148 11.56 7.32 0.10
C GLY A 148 12.55 6.37 -0.59
N LYS A 149 13.58 6.94 -1.26
CA LYS A 149 14.53 6.24 -2.11
C LYS A 149 15.49 5.29 -1.37
N ASP A 150 15.78 5.54 -0.11
CA ASP A 150 16.92 4.93 0.62
C ASP A 150 16.50 3.76 1.52
N TYR A 151 15.41 3.07 1.19
CA TYR A 151 14.75 2.14 2.11
C TYR A 151 14.72 0.67 1.65
N ASP A 152 15.60 0.28 0.76
CA ASP A 152 15.80 -1.13 0.39
C ASP A 152 16.69 -1.90 1.39
#